data_34804afc10df47202ba7e220ebed618e
#
_entry.id   34804afc10df47202ba7e220ebed618e
#
_cell.length_a   1.000
_cell.length_b   1.000
_cell.length_c   1.000
_cell.angle_alpha   90.00
_cell.angle_beta   90.00
_cell.angle_gamma   90.00
#
_symmetry.space_group_name_H-M   'P 1'
#
loop_
_entity.id
_entity.type
_entity.pdbx_description
1 polymer ?
#
loop_
_entity_poly.entity_id
_entity_poly.type
_entity_poly.pdbx_seq_one_letter_code
_entity_poly.pdbx_strand_id
1 'polypeptide(L)'
;MKALVDTSLLVRYLTGDPPHLAEKAAQVLDGEETLGITEVALVETAYVLESVYGVPRKEVVDALLALLQKENLRAVGGDKDLWMRALLLCRPSRRVSFGDALIWAAALASGVKRVYTLDARFPEEEIAVGPPEDPGPG
;
A
#
# COMPACT_ATOMS: atom_id res chain seq x y z
N MET A 1 5.88 12.79 15.97
CA MET A 1 4.96 12.69 14.80
C MET A 1 3.83 13.68 14.99
N LYS A 2 3.66 14.55 14.02
CA LYS A 2 2.68 15.64 14.10
C LYS A 2 1.24 15.16 13.91
N ALA A 3 1.01 14.29 12.92
CA ALA A 3 -0.33 13.84 12.56
C ALA A 3 -0.26 12.58 11.70
N LEU A 4 -1.38 11.88 11.61
CA LEU A 4 -1.58 10.88 10.56
C LEU A 4 -2.19 11.57 9.35
N VAL A 5 -1.92 11.02 8.17
CA VAL A 5 -2.54 11.48 6.93
C VAL A 5 -3.57 10.46 6.48
N ASP A 6 -4.73 10.93 6.02
CA ASP A 6 -5.75 10.03 5.53
C ASP A 6 -5.75 9.94 3.99
N THR A 7 -6.59 9.06 3.49
CA THR A 7 -6.73 8.81 2.05
C THR A 7 -7.06 10.07 1.27
N SER A 8 -7.96 10.92 1.77
CA SER A 8 -8.40 12.12 1.05
C SER A 8 -7.25 13.10 0.82
N LEU A 9 -6.38 13.26 1.81
CA LEU A 9 -5.21 14.12 1.69
C LEU A 9 -4.23 13.56 0.65
N LEU A 10 -3.96 12.26 0.71
CA LEU A 10 -3.03 11.60 -0.20
C LEU A 10 -3.52 11.66 -1.65
N VAL A 11 -4.82 11.42 -1.87
CA VAL A 11 -5.41 11.47 -3.22
C VAL A 11 -5.31 12.88 -3.80
N ARG A 12 -5.60 13.92 -3.03
CA ARG A 12 -5.48 15.31 -3.51
C ARG A 12 -4.05 15.65 -3.85
N TYR A 13 -3.12 15.24 -3.00
CA TYR A 13 -1.69 15.46 -3.22
C TYR A 13 -1.21 14.79 -4.52
N LEU A 14 -1.59 13.53 -4.73
CA LEU A 14 -1.10 12.74 -5.87
C LEU A 14 -1.79 13.10 -7.19
N THR A 15 -3.05 13.53 -7.15
CA THR A 15 -3.78 13.90 -8.37
C THR A 15 -3.69 15.37 -8.72
N GLY A 16 -3.40 16.22 -7.75
CA GLY A 16 -3.43 17.67 -7.95
C GLY A 16 -4.83 18.24 -8.09
N ASP A 17 -5.87 17.49 -7.74
CA ASP A 17 -7.26 17.83 -8.03
C ASP A 17 -8.15 17.76 -6.77
N PRO A 18 -8.91 18.82 -6.46
CA PRO A 18 -8.83 20.15 -7.07
C PRO A 18 -7.58 20.93 -6.59
N PRO A 19 -7.09 21.89 -7.39
CA PRO A 19 -5.81 22.56 -7.09
C PRO A 19 -5.69 23.16 -5.70
N HIS A 20 -6.74 23.80 -5.18
CA HIS A 20 -6.68 24.45 -3.87
C HIS A 20 -6.54 23.44 -2.72
N LEU A 21 -7.14 22.23 -2.84
CA LEU A 21 -6.99 21.17 -1.83
C LEU A 21 -5.65 20.46 -1.99
N ALA A 22 -5.19 20.27 -3.22
CA ALA A 22 -3.88 19.70 -3.50
C ALA A 22 -2.76 20.58 -2.94
N GLU A 23 -2.92 21.90 -3.02
CA GLU A 23 -1.96 22.84 -2.44
C GLU A 23 -1.89 22.70 -0.92
N LYS A 24 -3.04 22.58 -0.25
CA LYS A 24 -3.08 22.35 1.20
C LYS A 24 -2.39 21.03 1.57
N ALA A 25 -2.64 19.98 0.81
CA ALA A 25 -2.00 18.69 1.01
C ALA A 25 -0.48 18.79 0.85
N ALA A 26 -0.02 19.51 -0.18
CA ALA A 26 1.39 19.71 -0.44
C ALA A 26 2.09 20.49 0.68
N GLN A 27 1.43 21.47 1.25
CA GLN A 27 1.99 22.24 2.38
C GLN A 27 2.36 21.33 3.54
N VAL A 28 1.58 20.27 3.78
CA VAL A 28 1.80 19.31 4.86
C VAL A 28 2.80 18.25 4.44
N LEU A 29 2.58 17.61 3.29
CA LEU A 29 3.39 16.48 2.86
C LEU A 29 4.81 16.89 2.41
N ASP A 30 4.95 18.06 1.83
CA ASP A 30 6.25 18.59 1.41
C ASP A 30 6.92 19.46 2.47
N GLY A 31 6.30 19.57 3.65
CA GLY A 31 6.84 20.29 4.78
C GLY A 31 7.85 19.48 5.56
N GLU A 32 8.29 20.04 6.69
CA GLU A 32 9.32 19.43 7.54
C GLU A 32 8.76 18.57 8.67
N GLU A 33 7.46 18.70 8.96
CA GLU A 33 6.82 17.94 10.04
C GLU A 33 6.77 16.45 9.69
N THR A 34 7.05 15.61 10.68
CA THR A 34 6.93 14.16 10.54
C THR A 34 5.46 13.77 10.62
N LEU A 35 5.02 13.03 9.63
CA LEU A 35 3.64 12.54 9.49
C LEU A 35 3.63 11.02 9.46
N GLY A 36 2.50 10.43 9.81
CA GLY A 36 2.31 8.99 9.76
C GLY A 36 1.31 8.58 8.69
N ILE A 37 1.60 7.46 8.03
CA ILE A 37 0.69 6.82 7.08
C ILE A 37 0.41 5.40 7.54
N THR A 38 -0.88 5.02 7.51
CA THR A 38 -1.31 3.67 7.83
C THR A 38 -1.42 2.82 6.57
N GLU A 39 -1.39 1.50 6.76
CA GLU A 39 -1.61 0.56 5.65
C GLU A 39 -2.99 0.76 5.00
N VAL A 40 -4.02 1.04 5.81
CA VAL A 40 -5.36 1.30 5.30
C VAL A 40 -5.37 2.50 4.36
N ALA A 41 -4.73 3.60 4.75
CA ALA A 41 -4.66 4.80 3.90
C ALA A 41 -3.90 4.49 2.60
N LEU A 42 -2.85 3.69 2.67
CA LEU A 42 -2.06 3.31 1.49
C LEU A 42 -2.91 2.50 0.50
N VAL A 43 -3.58 1.44 0.98
CA VAL A 43 -4.37 0.57 0.09
C VAL A 43 -5.59 1.30 -0.47
N GLU A 44 -6.26 2.12 0.33
CA GLU A 44 -7.39 2.92 -0.16
C GLU A 44 -6.95 3.93 -1.22
N THR A 45 -5.80 4.57 -1.02
CA THR A 45 -5.25 5.52 -1.99
C THR A 45 -4.98 4.82 -3.32
N ALA A 46 -4.34 3.65 -3.27
CA ALA A 46 -4.08 2.84 -4.48
C ALA A 46 -5.38 2.51 -5.21
N TYR A 47 -6.39 2.06 -4.47
CA TYR A 47 -7.70 1.71 -5.03
C TYR A 47 -8.38 2.92 -5.68
N VAL A 48 -8.39 4.07 -5.02
CA VAL A 48 -9.03 5.28 -5.54
C VAL A 48 -8.32 5.76 -6.81
N LEU A 49 -7.00 5.78 -6.83
CA LEU A 49 -6.25 6.18 -8.02
C LEU A 49 -6.55 5.27 -9.21
N GLU A 50 -6.60 3.97 -9.00
CA GLU A 50 -6.84 3.02 -10.09
C GLU A 50 -8.30 2.97 -10.51
N SER A 51 -9.23 2.86 -9.54
CA SER A 51 -10.64 2.59 -9.84
C SER A 51 -11.47 3.85 -10.08
N VAL A 52 -11.18 4.94 -9.39
CA VAL A 52 -11.95 6.18 -9.53
C VAL A 52 -11.31 7.11 -10.57
N TYR A 53 -10.00 7.29 -10.51
CA TYR A 53 -9.30 8.19 -11.41
C TYR A 53 -8.80 7.51 -12.69
N GLY A 54 -8.85 6.18 -12.76
CA GLY A 54 -8.42 5.45 -13.94
C GLY A 54 -6.92 5.53 -14.22
N VAL A 55 -6.11 5.76 -13.19
CA VAL A 55 -4.65 5.83 -13.34
C VAL A 55 -4.12 4.43 -13.67
N PRO A 56 -3.28 4.29 -14.70
CA PRO A 56 -2.69 3.00 -15.02
C PRO A 56 -1.90 2.39 -13.86
N ARG A 57 -1.95 1.06 -13.75
CA ARG A 57 -1.34 0.32 -12.63
C ARG A 57 0.11 0.73 -12.35
N LYS A 58 0.93 0.81 -13.38
CA LYS A 58 2.34 1.20 -13.22
C LYS A 58 2.51 2.59 -12.65
N GLU A 59 1.66 3.53 -13.08
CA GLU A 59 1.70 4.90 -12.58
C GLU A 59 1.22 4.98 -11.13
N VAL A 60 0.20 4.20 -10.76
CA VAL A 60 -0.24 4.12 -9.36
C VAL A 60 0.92 3.65 -8.48
N VAL A 61 1.56 2.56 -8.87
CA VAL A 61 2.68 1.99 -8.10
C VAL A 61 3.83 3.00 -8.00
N ASP A 62 4.21 3.60 -9.12
CA ASP A 62 5.33 4.56 -9.14
C ASP A 62 5.04 5.78 -8.27
N ALA A 63 3.80 6.29 -8.30
CA ALA A 63 3.39 7.41 -7.46
C ALA A 63 3.44 7.06 -5.96
N LEU A 64 2.98 5.87 -5.59
CA LEU A 64 3.00 5.43 -4.20
C LEU A 64 4.41 5.12 -3.71
N LEU A 65 5.27 4.57 -4.58
CA LEU A 65 6.68 4.38 -4.24
C LEU A 65 7.37 5.71 -3.96
N ALA A 66 7.12 6.72 -4.80
CA ALA A 66 7.67 8.06 -4.60
C ALA A 66 7.17 8.67 -3.29
N LEU A 67 5.88 8.49 -2.99
CA LEU A 67 5.28 8.96 -1.74
C LEU A 67 5.96 8.33 -0.52
N LEU A 68 6.15 7.01 -0.54
CA LEU A 68 6.77 6.28 0.58
C LEU A 68 8.26 6.60 0.74
N GLN A 69 8.92 7.13 -0.28
CA GLN A 69 10.31 7.55 -0.18
C GLN A 69 10.49 8.88 0.56
N LYS A 70 9.41 9.58 0.88
CA LYS A 70 9.47 10.82 1.65
C LYS A 70 9.92 10.52 3.09
N GLU A 71 11.01 11.13 3.52
CA GLU A 71 11.57 10.89 4.84
C GLU A 71 10.64 11.35 5.98
N ASN A 72 9.87 12.40 5.74
CA ASN A 72 8.94 12.91 6.74
C ASN A 72 7.64 12.11 6.85
N LEU A 73 7.43 11.12 5.99
CA LEU A 73 6.26 10.25 6.02
C LEU A 73 6.68 8.88 6.56
N ARG A 74 6.18 8.53 7.74
CA ARG A 74 6.55 7.27 8.43
C ARG A 74 5.41 6.28 8.42
N ALA A 75 5.76 4.99 8.27
CA ALA A 75 4.78 3.91 8.36
C ALA A 75 4.32 3.73 9.81
N VAL A 76 3.01 3.63 10.02
CA VAL A 76 2.40 3.34 11.31
C VAL A 76 1.74 1.98 11.24
N GLY A 77 2.14 1.07 12.11
CA GLY A 77 1.60 -0.28 12.17
C GLY A 77 2.10 -1.22 11.08
N GLY A 78 3.23 -0.91 10.47
CA GLY A 78 3.82 -1.74 9.43
C GLY A 78 5.24 -1.32 9.10
N ASP A 79 5.80 -1.94 8.07
CA ASP A 79 7.16 -1.73 7.61
C ASP A 79 7.15 -1.09 6.23
N LYS A 80 7.69 0.11 6.14
CA LYS A 80 7.69 0.91 4.90
C LYS A 80 8.42 0.21 3.76
N ASP A 81 9.56 -0.44 4.04
CA ASP A 81 10.31 -1.16 3.02
C ASP A 81 9.55 -2.36 2.49
N LEU A 82 8.84 -3.08 3.36
CA LEU A 82 7.98 -4.18 2.95
C LEU A 82 6.77 -3.70 2.15
N TRP A 83 6.20 -2.55 2.50
CA TRP A 83 5.13 -1.95 1.68
C TRP A 83 5.62 -1.61 0.28
N MET A 84 6.83 -1.06 0.16
CA MET A 84 7.41 -0.77 -1.16
C MET A 84 7.64 -2.05 -1.97
N ARG A 85 8.12 -3.12 -1.34
CA ARG A 85 8.26 -4.43 -2.00
C ARG A 85 6.91 -4.97 -2.45
N ALA A 86 5.87 -4.82 -1.62
CA ALA A 86 4.51 -5.23 -1.97
C ALA A 86 4.00 -4.47 -3.20
N LEU A 87 4.22 -3.16 -3.25
CA LEU A 87 3.84 -2.35 -4.41
C LEU A 87 4.53 -2.81 -5.68
N LEU A 88 5.80 -3.20 -5.60
CA LEU A 88 6.53 -3.72 -6.75
C LEU A 88 5.94 -5.03 -7.27
N LEU A 89 5.38 -5.88 -6.40
CA LEU A 89 4.65 -7.08 -6.84
C LEU A 89 3.39 -6.74 -7.65
N CYS A 90 2.80 -5.57 -7.41
CA CYS A 90 1.59 -5.12 -8.09
C CYS A 90 1.87 -4.46 -9.44
N ARG A 91 3.11 -4.07 -9.70
CA ARG A 91 3.46 -3.23 -10.84
C ARG A 91 3.26 -3.88 -12.21
N PRO A 92 3.64 -5.18 -12.43
CA PRO A 92 3.61 -5.77 -13.77
C PRO A 92 2.21 -5.92 -14.38
N SER A 93 1.19 -6.13 -13.56
CA SER A 93 -0.17 -6.41 -14.05
C SER A 93 -1.18 -6.27 -12.92
N ARG A 94 -2.45 -6.52 -13.23
CA ARG A 94 -3.53 -6.54 -12.22
C ARG A 94 -3.69 -7.91 -11.56
N ARG A 95 -2.77 -8.83 -11.79
CA ARG A 95 -2.85 -10.18 -11.22
C ARG A 95 -2.84 -10.15 -9.69
N VAL A 96 -1.93 -9.37 -9.11
CA VAL A 96 -1.81 -9.22 -7.65
C VAL A 96 -2.55 -7.95 -7.23
N SER A 97 -3.54 -8.08 -6.35
CA SER A 97 -4.23 -6.91 -5.81
C SER A 97 -3.35 -6.17 -4.80
N PHE A 98 -3.58 -4.88 -4.64
CA PHE A 98 -2.87 -4.10 -3.63
C PHE A 98 -3.10 -4.64 -2.22
N GLY A 99 -4.34 -5.05 -1.92
CA GLY A 99 -4.67 -5.63 -0.62
C GLY A 99 -3.91 -6.93 -0.35
N ASP A 100 -3.87 -7.84 -1.32
CA ASP A 100 -3.16 -9.11 -1.18
C ASP A 100 -1.66 -8.89 -1.01
N ALA A 101 -1.08 -7.94 -1.76
CA ALA A 101 0.33 -7.62 -1.63
C ALA A 101 0.67 -7.09 -0.23
N LEU A 102 -0.22 -6.30 0.36
CA LEU A 102 0.00 -5.79 1.72
C LEU A 102 -0.21 -6.86 2.80
N ILE A 103 -1.10 -7.83 2.57
CA ILE A 103 -1.21 -9.01 3.44
C ILE A 103 0.09 -9.80 3.39
N TRP A 104 0.66 -9.98 2.18
CA TRP A 104 1.96 -10.62 1.99
C TRP A 104 3.07 -9.89 2.79
N ALA A 105 3.10 -8.56 2.70
CA ALA A 105 4.06 -7.77 3.46
C ALA A 105 3.87 -7.93 4.97
N ALA A 106 2.63 -8.00 5.45
CA ALA A 106 2.33 -8.21 6.86
C ALA A 106 2.79 -9.60 7.34
N ALA A 107 2.68 -10.63 6.50
CA ALA A 107 3.19 -11.96 6.83
C ALA A 107 4.69 -11.94 7.01
N LEU A 108 5.42 -11.26 6.13
CA LEU A 108 6.87 -11.10 6.28
C LEU A 108 7.23 -10.28 7.51
N ALA A 109 6.54 -9.16 7.74
CA ALA A 109 6.80 -8.30 8.88
C ALA A 109 6.57 -9.01 10.21
N SER A 110 5.56 -9.88 10.28
CA SER A 110 5.23 -10.62 11.50
C SER A 110 6.14 -11.84 11.74
N GLY A 111 6.90 -12.27 10.73
CA GLY A 111 7.71 -13.48 10.80
C GLY A 111 6.92 -14.78 10.66
N VAL A 112 5.61 -14.71 10.45
CA VAL A 112 4.76 -15.89 10.30
C VAL A 112 5.06 -16.61 8.99
N LYS A 113 5.24 -15.86 7.90
CA LYS A 113 5.64 -16.37 6.57
C LYS A 113 4.69 -17.43 6.00
N ARG A 114 3.42 -17.39 6.39
CA ARG A 114 2.39 -18.26 5.86
C ARG A 114 1.07 -17.51 5.76
N VAL A 115 0.39 -17.66 4.63
CA VAL A 115 -0.93 -17.08 4.41
C VAL A 115 -1.88 -18.17 3.92
N TYR A 116 -3.00 -18.34 4.60
CA TYR A 116 -4.09 -19.13 4.10
C TYR A 116 -4.93 -18.27 3.15
N THR A 117 -5.07 -18.73 1.93
CA THR A 117 -5.83 -18.03 0.90
C THR A 117 -6.48 -19.03 -0.04
N LEU A 118 -7.62 -18.65 -0.60
CA LEU A 118 -8.30 -19.40 -1.66
C LEU A 118 -8.02 -18.79 -3.03
N ASP A 119 -7.25 -17.69 -3.10
CA ASP A 119 -6.92 -17.03 -4.34
C ASP A 119 -5.59 -17.55 -4.89
N ALA A 120 -5.64 -18.25 -6.03
CA ALA A 120 -4.45 -18.79 -6.69
C ALA A 120 -3.49 -17.70 -7.19
N ARG A 121 -3.91 -16.43 -7.22
CA ARG A 121 -3.09 -15.30 -7.67
C ARG A 121 -2.36 -14.62 -6.52
N PHE A 122 -2.55 -15.08 -5.28
CA PHE A 122 -1.86 -14.50 -4.13
C PHE A 122 -0.34 -14.63 -4.30
N PRO A 123 0.45 -13.57 -3.99
CA PRO A 123 1.90 -13.63 -4.15
C PRO A 123 2.52 -14.61 -3.18
N GLU A 124 3.45 -15.43 -3.66
CA GLU A 124 4.06 -16.51 -2.87
C GLU A 124 5.57 -16.37 -2.68
N GLU A 125 6.14 -15.21 -3.06
CA GLU A 125 7.56 -14.94 -2.87
C GLU A 125 7.90 -14.99 -1.37
N GLU A 126 8.85 -15.83 -1.00
CA GLU A 126 9.40 -15.96 0.37
C GLU A 126 8.40 -16.42 1.45
N ILE A 127 7.16 -16.75 1.09
CA ILE A 127 6.15 -17.24 2.02
C ILE A 127 5.43 -18.47 1.47
N ALA A 128 4.84 -19.25 2.38
CA ALA A 128 3.98 -20.37 2.01
C ALA A 128 2.55 -19.86 1.88
N VAL A 129 1.90 -20.13 0.74
CA VAL A 129 0.51 -19.72 0.50
C VAL A 129 -0.31 -20.88 -0.02
N GLY A 130 -1.59 -20.87 0.31
CA GLY A 130 -2.53 -21.86 -0.19
C GLY A 130 -3.72 -22.02 0.75
N PRO A 131 -4.67 -22.90 0.39
CA PRO A 131 -5.78 -23.18 1.26
C PRO A 131 -5.32 -23.89 2.52
N PRO A 132 -6.08 -23.80 3.64
CA PRO A 132 -5.78 -24.60 4.82
C PRO A 132 -5.84 -26.08 4.43
N GLU A 133 -4.96 -26.88 5.02
CA GLU A 133 -4.97 -28.31 4.80
C GLU A 133 -6.23 -28.93 5.40
N ASP A 134 -6.78 -29.94 4.72
CA ASP A 134 -7.89 -30.67 5.29
C ASP A 134 -7.44 -31.33 6.59
N PRO A 135 -8.29 -31.31 7.66
CA PRO A 135 -7.98 -32.07 8.85
C PRO A 135 -7.88 -33.53 8.47
N GLY A 136 -6.82 -34.21 8.89
CA GLY A 136 -6.67 -35.63 8.62
C GLY A 136 -7.84 -36.44 9.18
N PRO A 137 -7.97 -37.71 8.75
CA PRO A 137 -9.02 -38.59 9.29
C PRO A 137 -8.84 -38.68 10.80
N GLY A 138 -9.83 -38.18 11.49
CA GLY A 138 -9.83 -38.00 12.94
C GLY A 138 -9.89 -39.28 13.75
#